data_82f8c73e9fc40cda439dea91c1abf934
#
_entry.id   82f8c73e9fc40cda439dea91c1abf934
#
_cell.length_a   1.000
_cell.length_b   1.000
_cell.length_c   1.000
_cell.angle_alpha   90.00
_cell.angle_beta   90.00
_cell.angle_gamma   90.00
#
_symmetry.space_group_name_H-M   'P 1'
#
loop_
_entity.id
_entity.type
_entity.pdbx_description
1 polymer ?
#
loop_
_entity_poly.entity_id
_entity_poly.type
_entity_poly.pdbx_seq_one_letter_code
_entity_poly.pdbx_strand_id
1 'polypeptide(L)'
;MSSLREPGQAWQSPLRESCQSCHCGGFAPLPRIYCARIPVPFTPPKPIAPTPEELRGSTVLVVDDERAWRVILETDLKMLGYKVSMAEDADQALVRAQADKPEVAIIDLMLPEPMDGWGLLNELRARGQKVPVIFYTAYPVFPSGTDDPDVVGYMSKAVDRADLYALLPVAIRRSRERRNSES
;
A
#
# COMPACT_ATOMS: atom_id res chain seq x y z
N MET A 1 -26.27 10.98 38.41
CA MET A 1 -27.30 10.29 37.61
C MET A 1 -26.98 10.55 36.16
N SER A 2 -26.20 9.67 35.58
CA SER A 2 -25.65 9.81 34.24
C SER A 2 -26.41 8.90 33.29
N SER A 3 -27.07 9.51 32.32
CA SER A 3 -27.84 8.83 31.30
C SER A 3 -26.88 8.36 30.16
N LEU A 4 -26.71 7.07 30.06
CA LEU A 4 -26.04 6.39 28.95
C LEU A 4 -26.93 6.45 27.71
N ARG A 5 -26.45 7.00 26.62
CA ARG A 5 -27.13 6.93 25.32
C ARG A 5 -26.74 5.63 24.61
N GLU A 6 -27.76 4.90 24.19
CA GLU A 6 -27.64 3.66 23.45
C GLU A 6 -27.14 3.87 22.00
N PRO A 7 -26.37 2.94 21.42
CA PRO A 7 -25.95 2.97 20.01
C PRO A 7 -27.03 2.27 19.16
N GLY A 8 -27.84 3.04 18.44
CA GLY A 8 -28.88 2.43 17.60
C GLY A 8 -29.83 3.42 16.90
N GLN A 9 -29.31 4.52 16.37
CA GLN A 9 -30.13 5.34 15.47
C GLN A 9 -29.53 5.34 14.06
N ALA A 10 -30.16 4.57 13.19
CA ALA A 10 -29.98 4.59 11.76
C ALA A 10 -30.20 6.02 11.23
N TRP A 11 -29.26 6.49 10.43
CA TRP A 11 -29.37 7.74 9.68
C TRP A 11 -30.51 7.61 8.68
N GLN A 12 -31.65 8.17 8.99
CA GLN A 12 -32.74 8.38 8.04
C GLN A 12 -32.37 9.61 7.21
N SER A 13 -32.03 9.38 5.96
CA SER A 13 -31.80 10.44 4.97
C SER A 13 -33.10 11.15 4.64
N PRO A 14 -33.18 12.47 4.77
CA PRO A 14 -34.34 13.24 4.30
C PRO A 14 -34.17 13.59 2.81
N LEU A 15 -34.37 12.64 1.93
CA LEU A 15 -34.49 12.90 0.48
C LEU A 15 -35.58 12.01 -0.12
N ARG A 16 -36.80 12.17 0.37
CA ARG A 16 -38.03 11.92 -0.37
C ARG A 16 -38.74 13.25 -0.46
N GLU A 17 -38.44 14.03 -1.49
CA GLU A 17 -39.43 14.97 -2.00
C GLU A 17 -39.06 15.37 -3.43
N SER A 18 -39.98 14.99 -4.33
CA SER A 18 -40.36 15.71 -5.53
C SER A 18 -39.32 16.08 -6.58
N CYS A 19 -39.05 15.18 -7.49
CA CYS A 19 -38.74 15.57 -8.87
C CYS A 19 -40.10 15.71 -9.64
N GLN A 20 -40.89 16.70 -9.31
CA GLN A 20 -42.00 17.20 -10.12
C GLN A 20 -41.50 18.47 -10.79
N SER A 21 -41.13 18.35 -12.05
CA SER A 21 -41.00 19.34 -13.10
C SER A 21 -39.67 19.29 -13.87
N CYS A 22 -39.44 18.23 -14.63
CA CYS A 22 -38.59 18.34 -15.79
C CYS A 22 -39.50 18.60 -17.04
N HIS A 23 -39.87 19.86 -17.25
CA HIS A 23 -40.34 20.31 -18.54
C HIS A 23 -39.13 20.58 -19.42
N CYS A 24 -38.57 19.54 -20.02
CA CYS A 24 -37.63 19.67 -21.12
C CYS A 24 -38.38 19.49 -22.41
N GLY A 25 -38.63 20.61 -23.10
CA GLY A 25 -39.23 20.60 -24.40
C GLY A 25 -38.39 19.87 -25.43
N GLY A 26 -38.99 18.89 -26.13
CA GLY A 26 -38.65 18.60 -27.51
C GLY A 26 -37.52 17.62 -27.79
N PHE A 27 -37.04 16.80 -26.87
CA PHE A 27 -36.16 15.67 -27.18
C PHE A 27 -36.80 14.35 -26.77
N ALA A 28 -36.64 13.32 -27.62
CA ALA A 28 -37.15 11.97 -27.35
C ALA A 28 -36.74 11.45 -25.97
N PRO A 29 -37.66 10.78 -25.23
CA PRO A 29 -37.34 10.29 -23.88
C PRO A 29 -36.24 9.24 -23.99
N LEU A 30 -35.10 9.53 -23.37
CA LEU A 30 -34.05 8.55 -23.18
C LEU A 30 -34.62 7.38 -22.35
N PRO A 31 -34.27 6.12 -22.67
CA PRO A 31 -34.82 4.97 -21.97
C PRO A 31 -34.49 5.06 -20.46
N ARG A 32 -35.51 4.76 -19.65
CA ARG A 32 -35.49 4.81 -18.17
C ARG A 32 -34.38 3.99 -17.49
N ILE A 33 -33.45 3.41 -18.25
CA ILE A 33 -32.36 2.54 -17.79
C ILE A 33 -31.24 3.36 -17.12
N TYR A 34 -31.19 4.69 -17.33
CA TYR A 34 -30.11 5.53 -16.79
C TYR A 34 -30.30 6.02 -15.35
N CYS A 35 -31.43 5.76 -14.71
CA CYS A 35 -31.66 6.16 -13.31
C CYS A 35 -31.54 5.02 -12.29
N ALA A 36 -31.14 3.83 -12.68
CA ALA A 36 -30.75 2.83 -11.72
C ALA A 36 -29.37 3.23 -11.16
N ARG A 37 -29.35 3.99 -10.07
CA ARG A 37 -28.17 4.07 -9.18
C ARG A 37 -27.87 2.63 -8.74
N ILE A 38 -26.90 1.99 -9.40
CA ILE A 38 -26.30 0.78 -8.87
C ILE A 38 -25.71 1.22 -7.53
N PRO A 39 -26.21 0.74 -6.39
CA PRO A 39 -25.56 1.04 -5.11
C PRO A 39 -24.21 0.37 -5.16
N VAL A 40 -23.16 1.14 -5.43
CA VAL A 40 -21.80 0.65 -5.22
C VAL A 40 -21.69 0.43 -3.72
N PRO A 41 -21.51 -0.80 -3.23
CA PRO A 41 -21.36 -1.04 -1.81
C PRO A 41 -20.13 -0.24 -1.33
N PHE A 42 -20.36 0.79 -0.52
CA PHE A 42 -19.28 1.51 0.14
C PHE A 42 -18.67 0.55 1.15
N THR A 43 -17.54 -0.03 0.80
CA THR A 43 -16.71 -0.75 1.74
C THR A 43 -15.80 0.28 2.42
N PRO A 44 -15.95 0.54 3.72
CA PRO A 44 -15.07 1.46 4.41
C PRO A 44 -13.61 0.95 4.30
N PRO A 45 -12.63 1.84 4.16
CA PRO A 45 -11.23 1.44 4.13
C PRO A 45 -10.87 0.68 5.40
N LYS A 46 -10.03 -0.34 5.28
CA LYS A 46 -9.54 -1.10 6.44
C LYS A 46 -8.81 -0.16 7.40
N PRO A 47 -9.05 -0.25 8.70
CA PRO A 47 -8.27 0.50 9.67
C PRO A 47 -6.81 0.04 9.63
N ILE A 48 -5.89 0.98 9.50
CA ILE A 48 -4.45 0.71 9.55
C ILE A 48 -4.09 0.49 11.03
N ALA A 49 -3.51 -0.68 11.34
CA ALA A 49 -3.04 -0.96 12.69
C ALA A 49 -1.87 -0.02 13.07
N PRO A 50 -1.82 0.49 14.29
CA PRO A 50 -0.71 1.32 14.74
C PRO A 50 0.60 0.54 14.74
N THR A 51 1.67 1.21 14.34
CA THR A 51 3.02 0.62 14.38
C THR A 51 3.42 0.35 15.83
N PRO A 52 3.89 -0.86 16.15
CA PRO A 52 4.46 -1.15 17.46
C PRO A 52 5.58 -0.18 17.83
N GLU A 53 5.62 0.24 19.10
CA GLU A 53 6.56 1.26 19.58
C GLU A 53 8.03 0.91 19.26
N GLU A 54 8.39 -0.36 19.44
CA GLU A 54 9.72 -0.89 19.19
C GLU A 54 10.15 -0.86 17.72
N LEU A 55 9.22 -0.66 16.79
CA LEU A 55 9.47 -0.60 15.35
C LEU A 55 9.43 0.83 14.79
N ARG A 56 9.06 1.80 15.61
CA ARG A 56 9.08 3.20 15.21
C ARG A 56 10.51 3.65 14.93
N GLY A 57 10.67 4.46 13.90
CA GLY A 57 11.99 4.91 13.45
C GLY A 57 12.77 3.90 12.62
N SER A 58 12.24 2.68 12.38
CA SER A 58 12.80 1.75 11.40
C SER A 58 12.83 2.37 10.01
N THR A 59 13.88 2.09 9.25
CA THR A 59 14.04 2.62 7.90
C THR A 59 13.41 1.69 6.87
N VAL A 60 12.50 2.23 6.07
CA VAL A 60 11.83 1.56 4.96
C VAL A 60 12.34 2.16 3.66
N LEU A 61 12.87 1.33 2.76
CA LEU A 61 13.22 1.74 1.40
C LEU A 61 12.00 1.55 0.50
N VAL A 62 11.61 2.59 -0.23
CA VAL A 62 10.53 2.54 -1.24
C VAL A 62 11.15 2.75 -2.61
N VAL A 63 10.91 1.79 -3.51
CA VAL A 63 11.41 1.80 -4.89
C VAL A 63 10.24 1.67 -5.85
N ASP A 64 9.99 2.73 -6.60
CA ASP A 64 8.85 2.82 -7.51
C ASP A 64 9.14 3.92 -8.53
N ASP A 65 8.96 3.71 -9.81
CA ASP A 65 9.22 4.72 -10.84
C ASP A 65 8.14 5.81 -10.87
N GLU A 66 6.91 5.47 -10.45
CA GLU A 66 5.81 6.40 -10.38
C GLU A 66 5.91 7.34 -9.16
N ARG A 67 6.18 8.62 -9.39
CA ARG A 67 6.27 9.64 -8.34
C ARG A 67 5.04 9.67 -7.42
N ALA A 68 3.85 9.43 -7.98
CA ALA A 68 2.61 9.47 -7.21
C ALA A 68 2.60 8.42 -6.11
N TRP A 69 3.00 7.18 -6.42
CA TRP A 69 3.10 6.11 -5.43
C TRP A 69 4.18 6.38 -4.40
N ARG A 70 5.35 6.88 -4.81
CA ARG A 70 6.39 7.27 -3.86
C ARG A 70 5.90 8.29 -2.82
N VAL A 71 5.18 9.33 -3.27
CA VAL A 71 4.64 10.37 -2.35
C VAL A 71 3.56 9.82 -1.42
N ILE A 72 2.67 8.97 -1.93
CA ILE A 72 1.62 8.32 -1.13
C ILE A 72 2.26 7.45 -0.04
N LEU A 73 3.16 6.55 -0.44
CA LEU A 73 3.83 5.64 0.51
C LEU A 73 4.69 6.41 1.51
N GLU A 74 5.41 7.44 1.07
CA GLU A 74 6.19 8.28 1.98
C GLU A 74 5.32 8.92 3.06
N THR A 75 4.19 9.49 2.66
CA THR A 75 3.27 10.16 3.57
C THR A 75 2.70 9.18 4.59
N ASP A 76 2.18 8.06 4.12
CA ASP A 76 1.56 7.03 4.96
C ASP A 76 2.59 6.43 5.94
N LEU A 77 3.78 6.08 5.46
CA LEU A 77 4.83 5.47 6.28
C LEU A 77 5.37 6.43 7.34
N LYS A 78 5.53 7.72 7.01
CA LYS A 78 5.91 8.75 8.00
C LYS A 78 4.83 8.94 9.06
N MET A 79 3.56 8.92 8.68
CA MET A 79 2.44 8.96 9.65
C MET A 79 2.42 7.74 10.57
N LEU A 80 2.84 6.59 10.08
CA LEU A 80 3.01 5.36 10.84
C LEU A 80 4.29 5.37 11.73
N GLY A 81 5.14 6.39 11.61
CA GLY A 81 6.34 6.56 12.43
C GLY A 81 7.59 5.89 11.89
N TYR A 82 7.61 5.48 10.62
CA TYR A 82 8.80 4.95 9.95
C TYR A 82 9.66 6.09 9.36
N LYS A 83 10.96 5.82 9.22
CA LYS A 83 11.85 6.60 8.37
C LYS A 83 11.76 6.06 6.95
N VAL A 84 11.71 6.94 5.95
CA VAL A 84 11.52 6.54 4.55
C VAL A 84 12.73 6.99 3.74
N SER A 85 13.32 6.03 3.02
CA SER A 85 14.29 6.25 1.97
C SER A 85 13.62 5.95 0.63
N MET A 86 13.79 6.81 -0.37
CA MET A 86 13.09 6.67 -1.65
C MET A 86 14.06 6.56 -2.79
N ALA A 87 13.70 5.74 -3.78
CA ALA A 87 14.39 5.60 -5.04
C ALA A 87 13.38 5.50 -6.20
N GLU A 88 13.73 6.02 -7.35
CA GLU A 88 12.88 5.98 -8.55
C GLU A 88 13.29 4.88 -9.54
N ASP A 89 14.47 4.31 -9.33
CA ASP A 89 15.04 3.25 -10.13
C ASP A 89 15.92 2.32 -9.30
N ALA A 90 16.40 1.26 -9.90
CA ALA A 90 17.23 0.26 -9.25
C ALA A 90 18.61 0.81 -8.83
N ASP A 91 19.23 1.67 -9.61
CA ASP A 91 20.55 2.23 -9.29
C ASP A 91 20.50 3.11 -8.06
N GLN A 92 19.50 4.00 -7.97
CA GLN A 92 19.27 4.80 -6.77
C GLN A 92 18.94 3.92 -5.57
N ALA A 93 18.14 2.86 -5.78
CA ALA A 93 17.80 1.93 -4.72
C ALA A 93 19.04 1.26 -4.11
N LEU A 94 19.99 0.84 -4.93
CA LEU A 94 21.25 0.24 -4.49
C LEU A 94 22.09 1.22 -3.67
N VAL A 95 22.20 2.48 -4.13
CA VAL A 95 22.91 3.53 -3.39
C VAL A 95 22.24 3.81 -2.05
N ARG A 96 20.92 3.95 -2.04
CA ARG A 96 20.13 4.18 -0.82
C ARG A 96 20.22 3.01 0.15
N ALA A 97 20.13 1.79 -0.34
CA ALA A 97 20.22 0.59 0.49
C ALA A 97 21.57 0.51 1.23
N GLN A 98 22.66 0.90 0.58
CA GLN A 98 24.00 0.93 1.19
C GLN A 98 24.13 2.08 2.22
N ALA A 99 23.61 3.26 1.90
CA ALA A 99 23.75 4.44 2.75
C ALA A 99 22.84 4.39 3.98
N ASP A 100 21.56 4.07 3.77
CA ASP A 100 20.50 4.20 4.78
C ASP A 100 20.24 2.90 5.55
N LYS A 101 20.80 1.76 5.10
CA LYS A 101 20.69 0.41 5.71
C LYS A 101 19.24 0.07 6.11
N PRO A 102 18.31 0.02 5.17
CA PRO A 102 16.90 -0.19 5.47
C PRO A 102 16.66 -1.54 6.13
N GLU A 103 15.62 -1.61 6.96
CA GLU A 103 15.19 -2.84 7.61
C GLU A 103 14.17 -3.63 6.77
N VAL A 104 13.56 -2.99 5.80
CA VAL A 104 12.65 -3.58 4.80
C VAL A 104 12.65 -2.73 3.54
N ALA A 105 12.43 -3.36 2.40
CA ALA A 105 12.23 -2.67 1.13
C ALA A 105 10.84 -2.99 0.54
N ILE A 106 10.16 -1.95 0.06
CA ILE A 106 8.95 -2.05 -0.76
C ILE A 106 9.39 -1.75 -2.18
N ILE A 107 9.25 -2.70 -3.09
CA ILE A 107 9.79 -2.62 -4.45
C ILE A 107 8.67 -2.87 -5.46
N ASP A 108 8.54 -1.99 -6.45
CA ASP A 108 7.75 -2.30 -7.64
C ASP A 108 8.48 -3.33 -8.50
N LEU A 109 7.72 -4.28 -9.06
CA LEU A 109 8.28 -5.23 -10.03
C LEU A 109 8.62 -4.58 -11.36
N MET A 110 7.85 -3.57 -11.76
CA MET A 110 7.96 -2.91 -13.05
C MET A 110 8.83 -1.65 -12.95
N LEU A 111 10.10 -1.82 -12.64
CA LEU A 111 11.06 -0.72 -12.67
C LEU A 111 11.58 -0.51 -14.10
N PRO A 112 12.01 0.73 -14.45
CA PRO A 112 12.60 1.03 -15.75
C PRO A 112 13.91 0.27 -15.95
N GLU A 113 14.17 -0.12 -17.21
CA GLU A 113 15.46 -0.72 -17.57
C GLU A 113 16.65 0.12 -17.08
N PRO A 114 17.78 -0.53 -16.77
CA PRO A 114 18.16 -1.90 -17.16
C PRO A 114 17.77 -3.02 -16.19
N MET A 115 17.10 -2.72 -15.07
CA MET A 115 16.89 -3.69 -14.00
C MET A 115 15.48 -3.60 -13.41
N ASP A 116 14.70 -4.66 -13.50
CA ASP A 116 13.40 -4.78 -12.85
C ASP A 116 13.51 -5.05 -11.35
N GLY A 117 12.36 -5.16 -10.66
CA GLY A 117 12.33 -5.39 -9.21
C GLY A 117 12.97 -6.71 -8.78
N TRP A 118 12.92 -7.75 -9.62
CA TRP A 118 13.60 -9.02 -9.36
C TRP A 118 15.11 -8.90 -9.52
N GLY A 119 15.54 -8.21 -10.58
CA GLY A 119 16.95 -7.91 -10.80
C GLY A 119 17.53 -7.12 -9.62
N LEU A 120 16.80 -6.12 -9.13
CA LEU A 120 17.20 -5.35 -7.94
C LEU A 120 17.35 -6.23 -6.69
N LEU A 121 16.41 -7.15 -6.43
CA LEU A 121 16.54 -8.08 -5.30
C LEU A 121 17.80 -8.93 -5.41
N ASN A 122 18.08 -9.48 -6.61
CA ASN A 122 19.27 -10.29 -6.85
C ASN A 122 20.57 -9.47 -6.67
N GLU A 123 20.59 -8.24 -7.12
CA GLU A 123 21.75 -7.35 -6.99
C GLU A 123 21.97 -6.92 -5.52
N LEU A 124 20.91 -6.65 -4.75
CA LEU A 124 21.02 -6.40 -3.31
C LEU A 124 21.69 -7.58 -2.60
N ARG A 125 21.31 -8.80 -2.95
CA ARG A 125 21.92 -10.03 -2.41
C ARG A 125 23.37 -10.19 -2.80
N ALA A 126 23.69 -9.98 -4.07
CA ALA A 126 25.05 -10.05 -4.57
C ALA A 126 26.00 -9.10 -3.82
N ARG A 127 25.45 -7.96 -3.36
CA ARG A 127 26.16 -6.99 -2.52
C ARG A 127 26.12 -7.32 -1.01
N GLY A 128 25.59 -8.47 -0.63
CA GLY A 128 25.49 -8.90 0.76
C GLY A 128 24.41 -8.17 1.58
N GLN A 129 23.52 -7.45 0.91
CA GLN A 129 22.43 -6.74 1.57
C GLN A 129 21.21 -7.64 1.68
N LYS A 130 21.03 -8.30 2.83
CA LYS A 130 19.92 -9.22 3.10
C LYS A 130 18.71 -8.45 3.65
N VAL A 131 18.13 -7.57 2.85
CA VAL A 131 16.96 -6.78 3.24
C VAL A 131 15.70 -7.56 2.87
N PRO A 132 14.76 -7.78 3.80
CA PRO A 132 13.45 -8.35 3.48
C PRO A 132 12.69 -7.45 2.49
N VAL A 133 12.09 -8.06 1.48
CA VAL A 133 11.41 -7.35 0.38
C VAL A 133 9.91 -7.65 0.42
N ILE A 134 9.11 -6.62 0.20
CA ILE A 134 7.70 -6.70 -0.12
C ILE A 134 7.54 -6.15 -1.52
N PHE A 135 7.10 -6.98 -2.46
CA PHE A 135 6.76 -6.50 -3.79
C PHE A 135 5.39 -5.84 -3.77
N TYR A 136 5.32 -4.61 -4.29
CA TYR A 136 4.09 -3.83 -4.38
C TYR A 136 3.94 -3.27 -5.79
N THR A 137 3.09 -3.91 -6.59
CA THR A 137 3.04 -3.68 -8.04
C THR A 137 1.62 -3.62 -8.59
N ALA A 138 1.44 -2.90 -9.67
CA ALA A 138 0.21 -2.93 -10.46
C ALA A 138 0.08 -4.21 -11.31
N TYR A 139 1.15 -4.99 -11.44
CA TYR A 139 1.17 -6.21 -12.24
C TYR A 139 0.37 -7.33 -11.56
N PRO A 140 -0.65 -7.91 -12.24
CA PRO A 140 -1.59 -8.82 -11.60
C PRO A 140 -1.07 -10.27 -11.45
N VAL A 141 0.07 -10.59 -12.04
CA VAL A 141 0.60 -11.97 -12.06
C VAL A 141 1.81 -12.06 -11.15
N PHE A 142 1.64 -12.76 -10.06
CA PHE A 142 2.75 -13.13 -9.17
C PHE A 142 3.34 -14.47 -9.61
N PRO A 143 4.65 -14.62 -9.67
CA PRO A 143 5.27 -15.90 -9.99
C PRO A 143 4.84 -16.96 -8.97
N SER A 144 4.20 -18.03 -9.44
CA SER A 144 3.85 -19.17 -8.58
C SER A 144 5.14 -19.90 -8.18
N GLY A 145 5.33 -20.17 -6.90
CA GLY A 145 6.41 -21.04 -6.41
C GLY A 145 7.74 -20.36 -6.12
N THR A 146 7.77 -19.04 -5.97
CA THR A 146 8.95 -18.35 -5.43
C THR A 146 8.89 -18.31 -3.91
N ASP A 147 9.21 -19.42 -3.26
CA ASP A 147 9.54 -19.45 -1.83
C ASP A 147 10.93 -18.81 -1.61
N ASP A 148 10.99 -17.52 -1.94
CA ASP A 148 12.20 -16.76 -1.76
C ASP A 148 12.33 -16.32 -0.30
N PRO A 149 13.43 -16.69 0.40
CA PRO A 149 13.58 -16.42 1.81
C PRO A 149 13.63 -14.92 2.15
N ASP A 150 13.91 -14.04 1.19
CA ASP A 150 13.97 -12.60 1.41
C ASP A 150 12.67 -11.90 1.03
N VAL A 151 11.76 -12.57 0.32
CA VAL A 151 10.46 -12.02 -0.01
C VAL A 151 9.46 -12.32 1.11
N VAL A 152 8.92 -11.27 1.71
CA VAL A 152 7.91 -11.37 2.79
C VAL A 152 6.51 -11.45 2.22
N GLY A 153 6.27 -10.83 1.08
CA GLY A 153 4.98 -10.87 0.42
C GLY A 153 4.93 -10.15 -0.91
N TYR A 154 3.86 -10.44 -1.61
CA TYR A 154 3.50 -9.81 -2.88
C TYR A 154 2.16 -9.11 -2.71
N MET A 155 2.11 -7.83 -3.04
CA MET A 155 0.92 -7.01 -2.88
C MET A 155 0.60 -6.29 -4.19
N SER A 156 -0.66 -6.30 -4.58
CA SER A 156 -1.12 -5.53 -5.72
C SER A 156 -1.40 -4.08 -5.33
N LYS A 157 -1.02 -3.11 -6.16
CA LYS A 157 -1.39 -1.70 -6.01
C LYS A 157 -2.91 -1.46 -6.08
N ALA A 158 -3.69 -2.46 -6.52
CA ALA A 158 -5.15 -2.42 -6.58
C ALA A 158 -5.84 -2.78 -5.25
N VAL A 159 -5.12 -3.36 -4.27
CA VAL A 159 -5.69 -3.71 -2.96
C VAL A 159 -5.48 -2.58 -1.94
N ASP A 160 -6.16 -2.71 -0.79
CA ASP A 160 -6.03 -1.73 0.30
C ASP A 160 -4.60 -1.73 0.84
N ARG A 161 -4.00 -0.55 0.94
CA ARG A 161 -2.64 -0.37 1.49
C ARG A 161 -2.50 -0.79 2.94
N ALA A 162 -3.61 -0.90 3.68
CA ALA A 162 -3.59 -1.43 5.04
C ALA A 162 -3.00 -2.84 5.10
N ASP A 163 -3.23 -3.66 4.08
CA ASP A 163 -2.65 -5.00 3.99
C ASP A 163 -1.12 -4.95 3.75
N LEU A 164 -0.64 -4.02 2.94
CA LEU A 164 0.80 -3.76 2.78
C LEU A 164 1.45 -3.35 4.11
N TYR A 165 0.83 -2.40 4.81
CA TYR A 165 1.38 -1.91 6.09
C TYR A 165 1.36 -2.96 7.19
N ALA A 166 0.43 -3.92 7.16
CA ALA A 166 0.40 -5.04 8.09
C ALA A 166 1.60 -6.00 7.94
N LEU A 167 2.25 -6.04 6.77
CA LEU A 167 3.45 -6.86 6.53
C LEU A 167 4.74 -6.22 7.07
N LEU A 168 4.78 -4.89 7.23
CA LEU A 168 5.99 -4.19 7.65
C LEU A 168 6.54 -4.66 9.01
N PRO A 169 5.73 -4.79 10.07
CA PRO A 169 6.23 -5.31 11.35
C PRO A 169 6.86 -6.70 11.23
N VAL A 170 6.28 -7.57 10.41
CA VAL A 170 6.80 -8.93 10.17
C VAL A 170 8.15 -8.87 9.46
N ALA A 171 8.26 -8.08 8.40
CA ALA A 171 9.49 -7.90 7.63
C ALA A 171 10.63 -7.32 8.50
N ILE A 172 10.34 -6.28 9.27
CA ILE A 172 11.34 -5.61 10.12
C ILE A 172 11.83 -6.55 11.23
N ARG A 173 10.95 -7.29 11.90
CA ARG A 173 11.36 -8.28 12.91
C ARG A 173 12.26 -9.35 12.31
N ARG A 174 11.91 -9.89 11.14
CA ARG A 174 12.74 -10.85 10.40
C ARG A 174 14.11 -10.29 10.06
N SER A 175 14.20 -9.01 9.66
CA SER A 175 15.48 -8.33 9.41
C SER A 175 16.35 -8.27 10.68
N ARG A 176 15.75 -7.94 11.82
CA ARG A 176 16.46 -7.83 13.11
C ARG A 176 16.93 -9.19 13.62
N GLU A 177 16.10 -10.23 13.51
CA GLU A 177 16.45 -11.59 13.88
C GLU A 177 17.66 -12.10 13.10
N ARG A 178 17.69 -11.88 11.79
CA ARG A 178 18.85 -12.26 10.95
C ARG A 178 20.13 -11.55 11.35
N ARG A 179 20.07 -10.25 11.59
CA ARG A 179 21.24 -9.47 12.04
C ARG A 179 21.79 -9.96 13.38
N ASN A 180 20.90 -10.33 14.31
CA ASN A 180 21.30 -10.85 15.60
C ASN A 180 21.91 -12.25 15.53
N SER A 181 21.58 -13.05 14.53
CA SER A 181 22.13 -14.39 14.34
C SER A 181 23.49 -14.40 13.62
N GLU A 182 23.86 -13.29 12.98
CA GLU A 182 25.14 -13.12 12.25
C GLU A 182 26.21 -12.38 13.09
N SER A 183 25.84 -11.84 14.27
CA SER A 183 26.74 -11.14 15.20
C SER A 183 27.31 -12.08 16.25
#